data_c8317f146b056f475787ac2ed0fdd47a
#
_entry.id   c8317f146b056f475787ac2ed0fdd47a
#
_cell.length_a   1.000
_cell.length_b   1.000
_cell.length_c   1.000
_cell.angle_alpha   90.00
_cell.angle_beta   90.00
_cell.angle_gamma   90.00
#
_symmetry.space_group_name_H-M   'P 1'
#
loop_
_entity.id
_entity.type
_entity.pdbx_description
1 polymer ?
#
loop_
_entity_poly.entity_id
_entity_poly.type
_entity_poly.pdbx_seq_one_letter_code
_entity_poly.pdbx_strand_id
1 'polypeptide(L)'
;MQPESGGGNSFWQRVQAMKCHILPNTAGCHTAEEAITLAQMAREIFGTAWIKLEVIGDDYTLQPDTHATLEAATLLAKDGFAVFAYTTDDLVIAQKLAGVGCAAIMPWAAPIGTGRGPLNPYALETMRRRLPDAVLIVDAGLGRPSHAAAVMELGFDAVLLNTAVAQAGDPVRMAKAFADGVAAGRAAYESTPMPERAAAQASTPTVGVPFWHAP
;
A
#
# COMPACT_ATOMS: atom_id res chain seq x y z
N MET A 1 28.33 9.80 -33.18
CA MET A 1 27.05 9.24 -32.70
C MET A 1 26.61 10.09 -31.52
N GLN A 2 25.60 10.95 -31.72
CA GLN A 2 25.03 11.73 -30.63
C GLN A 2 24.10 10.80 -29.81
N PRO A 3 24.07 10.89 -28.48
CA PRO A 3 23.13 10.09 -27.69
C PRO A 3 21.71 10.64 -27.95
N GLU A 4 20.80 9.72 -28.25
CA GLU A 4 19.37 10.04 -28.39
C GLU A 4 18.80 10.51 -27.05
N SER A 5 18.71 11.81 -26.87
CA SER A 5 18.18 12.47 -25.66
C SER A 5 16.63 12.60 -25.68
N GLY A 6 15.92 11.59 -26.20
CA GLY A 6 14.48 11.72 -26.48
C GLY A 6 13.52 10.95 -25.55
N GLY A 7 13.95 9.87 -24.93
CA GLY A 7 13.02 8.94 -24.23
C GLY A 7 12.45 9.46 -22.92
N GLY A 8 13.26 10.10 -22.09
CA GLY A 8 12.85 10.61 -20.78
C GLY A 8 11.86 11.77 -20.84
N ASN A 9 12.02 12.64 -21.83
CA ASN A 9 11.15 13.82 -21.99
C ASN A 9 9.74 13.44 -22.46
N SER A 10 9.61 12.43 -23.34
CA SER A 10 8.30 11.96 -23.81
C SER A 10 7.51 11.21 -22.71
N PHE A 11 8.19 10.44 -21.85
CA PHE A 11 7.56 9.79 -20.71
C PHE A 11 7.04 10.81 -19.69
N TRP A 12 7.88 11.79 -19.33
CA TRP A 12 7.51 12.85 -18.40
C TRP A 12 6.32 13.67 -18.89
N GLN A 13 6.29 14.04 -20.16
CA GLN A 13 5.15 14.74 -20.76
C GLN A 13 3.85 13.94 -20.66
N ARG A 14 3.90 12.62 -20.83
CA ARG A 14 2.73 11.73 -20.65
C ARG A 14 2.25 11.71 -19.20
N VAL A 15 3.19 11.61 -18.24
CA VAL A 15 2.86 11.64 -16.81
C VAL A 15 2.18 12.95 -16.45
N GLN A 16 2.72 14.09 -16.89
CA GLN A 16 2.11 15.41 -16.67
C GLN A 16 0.71 15.54 -17.29
N ALA A 17 0.50 14.95 -18.47
CA ALA A 17 -0.80 14.97 -19.15
C ALA A 17 -1.88 14.17 -18.41
N MET A 18 -1.52 13.19 -17.59
CA MET A 18 -2.46 12.42 -16.78
C MET A 18 -3.07 13.20 -15.62
N LYS A 19 -2.53 14.38 -15.27
CA LYS A 19 -3.01 15.24 -14.17
C LYS A 19 -3.14 14.51 -12.83
N CYS A 20 -2.31 13.49 -12.60
CA CYS A 20 -2.22 12.76 -11.33
C CYS A 20 -1.25 13.46 -10.38
N HIS A 21 -1.41 13.23 -9.08
CA HIS A 21 -0.42 13.65 -8.11
C HIS A 21 0.86 12.84 -8.28
N ILE A 22 2.00 13.53 -8.18
CA ILE A 22 3.32 12.90 -8.24
C ILE A 22 3.75 12.54 -6.81
N LEU A 23 4.09 11.29 -6.62
CA LEU A 23 4.66 10.77 -5.37
C LEU A 23 6.07 10.24 -5.67
N PRO A 24 7.11 11.08 -5.55
CA PRO A 24 8.49 10.64 -5.69
C PRO A 24 8.84 9.59 -4.64
N ASN A 25 9.83 8.73 -4.93
CA ASN A 25 10.25 7.64 -4.05
C ASN A 25 11.76 7.73 -3.77
N THR A 26 12.17 7.43 -2.54
CA THR A 26 13.57 7.31 -2.14
C THR A 26 14.11 5.88 -2.32
N ALA A 27 13.54 5.12 -3.25
CA ALA A 27 13.94 3.75 -3.54
C ALA A 27 15.45 3.62 -3.80
N GLY A 28 16.06 2.59 -3.22
CA GLY A 28 17.50 2.33 -3.34
C GLY A 28 18.36 3.05 -2.32
N CYS A 29 17.79 3.84 -1.40
CA CYS A 29 18.51 4.38 -0.26
C CYS A 29 18.67 3.32 0.84
N HIS A 30 19.85 3.28 1.46
CA HIS A 30 20.18 2.36 2.56
C HIS A 30 20.37 3.08 3.90
N THR A 31 20.37 4.41 3.90
CA THR A 31 20.50 5.23 5.11
C THR A 31 19.44 6.31 5.18
N ALA A 32 19.15 6.79 6.38
CA ALA A 32 18.26 7.93 6.59
C ALA A 32 18.76 9.19 5.87
N GLU A 33 20.07 9.45 5.91
CA GLU A 33 20.71 10.62 5.28
C GLU A 33 20.54 10.62 3.76
N GLU A 34 20.77 9.47 3.10
CA GLU A 34 20.55 9.32 1.66
C GLU A 34 19.07 9.59 1.29
N ALA A 35 18.14 9.01 2.05
CA ALA A 35 16.71 9.19 1.81
C ALA A 35 16.26 10.65 1.99
N ILE A 36 16.76 11.35 3.01
CA ILE A 36 16.48 12.76 3.24
C ILE A 36 17.04 13.62 2.09
N THR A 37 18.28 13.38 1.70
CA THR A 37 18.91 14.09 0.57
C THR A 37 18.12 13.90 -0.71
N LEU A 38 17.76 12.66 -1.03
CA LEU A 38 16.98 12.35 -2.24
C LEU A 38 15.59 12.97 -2.19
N ALA A 39 14.93 12.99 -1.02
CA ALA A 39 13.63 13.63 -0.84
C ALA A 39 13.69 15.13 -1.11
N GLN A 40 14.71 15.81 -0.60
CA GLN A 40 14.92 17.25 -0.84
C GLN A 40 15.17 17.54 -2.31
N MET A 41 16.00 16.75 -2.99
CA MET A 41 16.19 16.86 -4.44
C MET A 41 14.89 16.64 -5.21
N ALA A 42 14.09 15.64 -4.81
CA ALA A 42 12.80 15.36 -5.44
C ALA A 42 11.82 16.53 -5.30
N ARG A 43 11.76 17.18 -4.13
CA ARG A 43 10.95 18.38 -3.90
C ARG A 43 11.29 19.50 -4.89
N GLU A 44 12.58 19.77 -5.08
CA GLU A 44 13.04 20.78 -6.03
C GLU A 44 12.70 20.43 -7.49
N ILE A 45 12.86 19.16 -7.88
CA ILE A 45 12.65 18.72 -9.25
C ILE A 45 11.15 18.65 -9.60
N PHE A 46 10.33 18.12 -8.71
CA PHE A 46 8.92 17.82 -8.99
C PHE A 46 7.94 18.87 -8.44
N GLY A 47 8.41 19.82 -7.63
CA GLY A 47 7.57 20.85 -7.03
C GLY A 47 6.51 20.29 -6.08
N THR A 48 6.79 19.19 -5.39
CA THR A 48 5.86 18.53 -4.47
C THR A 48 6.51 18.26 -3.13
N ALA A 49 5.75 18.42 -2.04
CA ALA A 49 6.18 18.01 -0.70
C ALA A 49 5.81 16.53 -0.40
N TRP A 50 5.16 15.83 -1.31
CA TRP A 50 4.87 14.41 -1.15
C TRP A 50 6.11 13.58 -1.39
N ILE A 51 6.36 12.60 -0.53
CA ILE A 51 7.49 11.66 -0.68
C ILE A 51 7.11 10.27 -0.18
N LYS A 52 7.26 9.26 -1.01
CA LYS A 52 7.30 7.87 -0.54
C LYS A 52 8.70 7.62 0.03
N LEU A 53 8.74 7.43 1.34
CA LEU A 53 9.98 7.18 2.05
C LEU A 53 10.26 5.68 2.10
N GLU A 54 11.38 5.28 1.54
CA GLU A 54 11.88 3.92 1.50
C GLU A 54 13.36 3.93 1.88
N VAL A 55 13.73 3.20 2.92
CA VAL A 55 15.11 2.94 3.34
C VAL A 55 15.27 1.42 3.44
N ILE A 56 16.11 0.83 2.61
CA ILE A 56 16.28 -0.62 2.51
C ILE A 56 17.27 -1.11 3.56
N GLY A 57 16.85 -2.10 4.35
CA GLY A 57 17.68 -2.74 5.38
C GLY A 57 18.29 -4.06 4.93
N ASP A 58 17.69 -4.74 3.96
CA ASP A 58 18.16 -6.03 3.43
C ASP A 58 17.94 -6.13 1.93
N ASP A 59 19.02 -6.32 1.18
CA ASP A 59 19.01 -6.35 -0.30
C ASP A 59 18.32 -7.59 -0.89
N TYR A 60 18.26 -8.68 -0.15
CA TYR A 60 17.66 -9.92 -0.66
C TYR A 60 16.13 -9.89 -0.59
N THR A 61 15.60 -9.34 0.49
CA THR A 61 14.15 -9.25 0.72
C THR A 61 13.56 -7.90 0.37
N LEU A 62 14.39 -6.87 0.20
CA LEU A 62 14.01 -5.45 0.14
C LEU A 62 13.17 -5.02 1.34
N GLN A 63 13.45 -5.65 2.50
CA GLN A 63 12.82 -5.29 3.75
C GLN A 63 13.32 -3.91 4.18
N PRO A 64 12.41 -3.00 4.61
CA PRO A 64 12.82 -1.68 5.08
C PRO A 64 13.58 -1.77 6.41
N ASP A 65 14.60 -0.94 6.57
CA ASP A 65 15.16 -0.59 7.86
C ASP A 65 14.17 0.34 8.58
N THR A 66 13.41 -0.22 9.50
CA THR A 66 12.35 0.49 10.20
C THR A 66 12.87 1.59 11.13
N HIS A 67 14.10 1.47 11.63
CA HIS A 67 14.72 2.49 12.48
C HIS A 67 15.21 3.69 11.64
N ALA A 68 15.92 3.42 10.57
CA ALA A 68 16.35 4.48 9.63
C ALA A 68 15.15 5.16 8.96
N THR A 69 14.09 4.38 8.64
CA THR A 69 12.82 4.94 8.13
C THR A 69 12.17 5.89 9.15
N LEU A 70 12.11 5.52 10.43
CA LEU A 70 11.55 6.39 11.49
C LEU A 70 12.37 7.66 11.70
N GLU A 71 13.70 7.53 11.65
CA GLU A 71 14.61 8.68 11.74
C GLU A 71 14.38 9.67 10.60
N ALA A 72 14.44 9.17 9.34
CA ALA A 72 14.19 9.98 8.15
C ALA A 72 12.79 10.60 8.16
N ALA A 73 11.76 9.83 8.50
CA ALA A 73 10.38 10.30 8.58
C ALA A 73 10.23 11.45 9.58
N THR A 74 10.88 11.35 10.75
CA THR A 74 10.85 12.39 11.79
C THR A 74 11.43 13.71 11.28
N LEU A 75 12.53 13.65 10.54
CA LEU A 75 13.20 14.84 10.01
C LEU A 75 12.45 15.43 8.82
N LEU A 76 12.00 14.59 7.89
CA LEU A 76 11.22 15.02 6.72
C LEU A 76 9.87 15.64 7.11
N ALA A 77 9.15 15.05 8.09
CA ALA A 77 7.90 15.62 8.57
C ALA A 77 8.10 17.01 9.19
N LYS A 78 9.19 17.22 9.96
CA LYS A 78 9.56 18.54 10.49
C LYS A 78 9.94 19.54 9.40
N ASP A 79 10.52 19.05 8.29
CA ASP A 79 10.86 19.87 7.11
C ASP A 79 9.63 20.12 6.19
N GLY A 80 8.44 19.75 6.62
CA GLY A 80 7.18 20.03 5.93
C GLY A 80 6.83 19.05 4.79
N PHE A 81 7.46 17.87 4.74
CA PHE A 81 7.06 16.82 3.81
C PHE A 81 5.80 16.11 4.28
N ALA A 82 4.92 15.77 3.34
CA ALA A 82 3.90 14.76 3.53
C ALA A 82 4.53 13.38 3.26
N VAL A 83 4.93 12.70 4.33
CA VAL A 83 5.70 11.45 4.27
C VAL A 83 4.75 10.25 4.15
N PHE A 84 4.95 9.43 3.11
CA PHE A 84 4.32 8.14 2.88
C PHE A 84 5.35 7.06 3.23
N ALA A 85 5.32 6.54 4.44
CA ALA A 85 6.40 5.71 4.98
C ALA A 85 6.21 4.23 4.67
N TYR A 86 7.07 3.68 3.78
CA TYR A 86 7.12 2.24 3.53
C TYR A 86 7.69 1.50 4.75
N THR A 87 6.99 0.46 5.21
CA THR A 87 7.35 -0.27 6.41
C THR A 87 6.90 -1.74 6.34
N THR A 88 7.22 -2.51 7.37
CA THR A 88 6.72 -3.87 7.56
C THR A 88 5.30 -3.86 8.16
N ASP A 89 4.74 -5.04 8.39
CA ASP A 89 3.48 -5.26 9.10
C ASP A 89 3.60 -5.15 10.64
N ASP A 90 4.69 -4.54 11.14
CA ASP A 90 4.91 -4.30 12.57
C ASP A 90 4.07 -3.12 13.06
N LEU A 91 3.13 -3.41 13.98
CA LEU A 91 2.25 -2.41 14.58
C LEU A 91 3.02 -1.34 15.37
N VAL A 92 4.08 -1.72 16.09
CA VAL A 92 4.80 -0.78 16.97
C VAL A 92 5.49 0.30 16.16
N ILE A 93 6.14 -0.09 15.06
CA ILE A 93 6.76 0.89 14.17
C ILE A 93 5.72 1.73 13.44
N ALA A 94 4.59 1.13 13.02
CA ALA A 94 3.49 1.87 12.41
C ALA A 94 2.93 2.96 13.33
N GLN A 95 2.77 2.66 14.63
CA GLN A 95 2.35 3.65 15.64
C GLN A 95 3.37 4.78 15.83
N LYS A 96 4.66 4.47 15.79
CA LYS A 96 5.71 5.49 15.88
C LYS A 96 5.71 6.40 14.65
N LEU A 97 5.55 5.82 13.45
CA LEU A 97 5.45 6.58 12.20
C LEU A 97 4.22 7.49 12.19
N ALA A 98 3.07 7.02 12.68
CA ALA A 98 1.89 7.86 12.88
C ALA A 98 2.17 9.00 13.88
N GLY A 99 2.85 8.69 14.98
CA GLY A 99 3.19 9.65 16.04
C GLY A 99 4.13 10.75 15.61
N VAL A 100 5.00 10.53 14.63
CA VAL A 100 5.87 11.59 14.07
C VAL A 100 5.21 12.40 12.95
N GLY A 101 3.96 12.09 12.60
CA GLY A 101 3.17 12.87 11.66
C GLY A 101 3.31 12.44 10.20
N CYS A 102 3.61 11.16 9.92
CA CYS A 102 3.54 10.66 8.55
C CYS A 102 2.13 10.84 7.97
N ALA A 103 2.05 11.30 6.72
CA ALA A 103 0.80 11.50 6.00
C ALA A 103 0.11 10.17 5.66
N ALA A 104 0.90 9.12 5.43
CA ALA A 104 0.41 7.76 5.26
C ALA A 104 1.45 6.75 5.77
N ILE A 105 0.96 5.60 6.23
CA ILE A 105 1.79 4.46 6.62
C ILE A 105 1.54 3.37 5.59
N MET A 106 2.63 2.83 5.06
CA MET A 106 2.59 1.90 3.93
C MET A 106 3.17 0.54 4.32
N PRO A 107 2.43 -0.29 5.09
CA PRO A 107 2.90 -1.64 5.39
C PRO A 107 2.91 -2.51 4.13
N TRP A 108 3.87 -3.42 4.05
CA TRP A 108 3.89 -4.43 3.01
C TRP A 108 2.83 -5.52 3.19
N ALA A 109 2.38 -6.13 2.09
CA ALA A 109 1.66 -7.41 2.12
C ALA A 109 2.66 -8.59 2.16
N ALA A 110 3.75 -8.46 1.39
CA ALA A 110 4.87 -9.37 1.28
C ALA A 110 6.08 -8.60 0.70
N PRO A 111 7.29 -9.17 0.69
CA PRO A 111 8.45 -8.52 0.09
C PRO A 111 8.21 -8.05 -1.35
N ILE A 112 8.83 -6.93 -1.71
CA ILE A 112 8.68 -6.27 -3.01
C ILE A 112 8.87 -7.28 -4.16
N GLY A 113 7.97 -7.26 -5.15
CA GLY A 113 8.07 -8.06 -6.37
C GLY A 113 7.69 -9.54 -6.22
N THR A 114 7.40 -10.03 -5.01
CA THR A 114 7.11 -11.47 -4.79
C THR A 114 5.71 -11.90 -5.23
N GLY A 115 4.74 -11.00 -5.28
CA GLY A 115 3.37 -11.29 -5.70
C GLY A 115 2.62 -12.28 -4.79
N ARG A 116 3.09 -12.50 -3.56
CA ARG A 116 2.57 -13.52 -2.62
C ARG A 116 1.27 -13.12 -1.95
N GLY A 117 0.93 -11.83 -1.96
CA GLY A 117 -0.23 -11.28 -1.26
C GLY A 117 -0.02 -11.13 0.24
N PRO A 118 -1.06 -10.82 1.01
CA PRO A 118 -0.97 -10.64 2.45
C PRO A 118 -0.52 -11.92 3.14
N LEU A 119 0.73 -11.94 3.63
CA LEU A 119 1.30 -13.09 4.34
C LEU A 119 0.83 -13.14 5.80
N ASN A 120 0.50 -11.99 6.37
CA ASN A 120 0.07 -11.85 7.75
C ASN A 120 -1.18 -10.96 7.84
N PRO A 121 -2.36 -11.46 7.43
CA PRO A 121 -3.60 -10.69 7.47
C PRO A 121 -3.96 -10.22 8.88
N TYR A 122 -3.63 -11.02 9.91
CA TYR A 122 -3.87 -10.68 11.32
C TYR A 122 -3.13 -9.38 11.73
N ALA A 123 -1.87 -9.23 11.33
CA ALA A 123 -1.11 -8.02 11.65
C ALA A 123 -1.69 -6.80 10.93
N LEU A 124 -2.07 -6.94 9.66
CA LEU A 124 -2.69 -5.86 8.89
C LEU A 124 -4.04 -5.45 9.50
N GLU A 125 -4.91 -6.40 9.83
CA GLU A 125 -6.19 -6.13 10.49
C GLU A 125 -5.99 -5.46 11.84
N THR A 126 -5.03 -5.94 12.64
CA THR A 126 -4.69 -5.35 13.92
C THR A 126 -4.18 -3.93 13.76
N MET A 127 -3.35 -3.67 12.75
CA MET A 127 -2.84 -2.33 12.44
C MET A 127 -4.01 -1.39 12.13
N ARG A 128 -4.96 -1.78 11.26
CA ARG A 128 -6.14 -0.96 10.95
C ARG A 128 -6.98 -0.65 12.19
N ARG A 129 -7.24 -1.65 13.04
CA ARG A 129 -8.01 -1.44 14.27
C ARG A 129 -7.32 -0.51 15.27
N ARG A 130 -5.99 -0.55 15.34
CA ARG A 130 -5.19 0.23 16.30
C ARG A 130 -4.84 1.63 15.80
N LEU A 131 -4.98 1.88 14.51
CA LEU A 131 -4.72 3.16 13.85
C LEU A 131 -5.94 3.59 13.01
N PRO A 132 -7.14 3.77 13.64
CA PRO A 132 -8.38 4.03 12.91
C PRO A 132 -8.36 5.32 12.09
N ASP A 133 -7.62 6.33 12.56
CA ASP A 133 -7.58 7.65 11.94
C ASP A 133 -6.38 7.84 10.99
N ALA A 134 -5.45 6.87 10.94
CA ALA A 134 -4.30 6.96 10.05
C ALA A 134 -4.67 6.55 8.63
N VAL A 135 -4.08 7.20 7.64
CA VAL A 135 -4.13 6.73 6.25
C VAL A 135 -3.19 5.52 6.12
N LEU A 136 -3.75 4.37 5.80
CA LEU A 136 -3.03 3.11 5.65
C LEU A 136 -3.13 2.62 4.20
N ILE A 137 -1.97 2.42 3.57
CA ILE A 137 -1.85 1.99 2.18
C ILE A 137 -1.02 0.71 2.15
N VAL A 138 -1.57 -0.40 1.72
CA VAL A 138 -0.74 -1.61 1.57
C VAL A 138 0.11 -1.48 0.32
N ASP A 139 1.43 -1.58 0.52
CA ASP A 139 2.44 -1.51 -0.53
C ASP A 139 3.20 -2.83 -0.61
N ALA A 140 3.68 -3.16 -1.79
CA ALA A 140 4.51 -4.34 -2.08
C ALA A 140 3.84 -5.71 -1.91
N GLY A 141 4.33 -6.66 -2.69
CA GLY A 141 3.94 -8.07 -2.59
C GLY A 141 2.54 -8.42 -3.13
N LEU A 142 1.75 -7.46 -3.60
CA LEU A 142 0.46 -7.72 -4.22
C LEU A 142 0.67 -8.27 -5.64
N GLY A 143 0.16 -9.48 -5.92
CA GLY A 143 0.36 -10.15 -7.21
C GLY A 143 -0.93 -10.43 -7.98
N ARG A 144 -2.10 -10.27 -7.36
CA ARG A 144 -3.40 -10.59 -7.95
C ARG A 144 -4.46 -9.58 -7.50
N PRO A 145 -5.51 -9.33 -8.31
CA PRO A 145 -6.65 -8.49 -7.91
C PRO A 145 -7.31 -8.92 -6.60
N SER A 146 -7.39 -10.23 -6.35
CA SER A 146 -7.93 -10.78 -5.08
C SER A 146 -7.11 -10.37 -3.85
N HIS A 147 -5.79 -10.16 -3.99
CA HIS A 147 -4.96 -9.65 -2.89
C HIS A 147 -5.32 -8.21 -2.55
N ALA A 148 -5.57 -7.39 -3.56
CA ALA A 148 -6.01 -6.01 -3.35
C ALA A 148 -7.42 -5.97 -2.73
N ALA A 149 -8.35 -6.81 -3.22
CA ALA A 149 -9.68 -6.91 -2.64
C ALA A 149 -9.61 -7.29 -1.16
N ALA A 150 -8.85 -8.33 -0.80
CA ALA A 150 -8.70 -8.78 0.58
C ALA A 150 -8.15 -7.68 1.50
N VAL A 151 -7.17 -6.89 1.04
CA VAL A 151 -6.63 -5.75 1.79
C VAL A 151 -7.69 -4.65 1.99
N MET A 152 -8.44 -4.34 0.95
CA MET A 152 -9.51 -3.33 1.04
C MET A 152 -10.66 -3.78 1.95
N GLU A 153 -10.96 -5.09 2.01
CA GLU A 153 -11.92 -5.69 2.95
C GLU A 153 -11.49 -5.55 4.41
N LEU A 154 -10.17 -5.48 4.69
CA LEU A 154 -9.64 -5.16 6.03
C LEU A 154 -9.80 -3.68 6.41
N GLY A 155 -10.26 -2.82 5.50
CA GLY A 155 -10.48 -1.40 5.74
C GLY A 155 -9.26 -0.51 5.48
N PHE A 156 -8.30 -0.97 4.71
CA PHE A 156 -7.20 -0.11 4.24
C PHE A 156 -7.72 0.94 3.27
N ASP A 157 -7.07 2.10 3.23
CA ASP A 157 -7.53 3.25 2.44
C ASP A 157 -7.16 3.12 0.97
N ALA A 158 -6.04 2.45 0.67
CA ALA A 158 -5.57 2.23 -0.69
C ALA A 158 -4.57 1.06 -0.78
N VAL A 159 -4.19 0.73 -2.00
CA VAL A 159 -3.06 -0.14 -2.32
C VAL A 159 -2.12 0.56 -3.30
N LEU A 160 -0.83 0.28 -3.18
CA LEU A 160 0.18 0.65 -4.16
C LEU A 160 0.74 -0.61 -4.80
N LEU A 161 0.80 -0.65 -6.12
CA LEU A 161 1.29 -1.79 -6.88
C LEU A 161 1.97 -1.34 -8.18
N ASN A 162 2.94 -2.11 -8.63
CA ASN A 162 3.65 -1.88 -9.88
C ASN A 162 3.89 -3.20 -10.61
N THR A 163 4.76 -4.05 -10.06
CA THR A 163 5.30 -5.27 -10.68
C THR A 163 4.20 -6.20 -11.20
N ALA A 164 3.13 -6.38 -10.42
CA ALA A 164 2.02 -7.26 -10.79
C ALA A 164 1.29 -6.82 -12.08
N VAL A 165 1.27 -5.52 -12.35
CA VAL A 165 0.72 -4.97 -13.60
C VAL A 165 1.78 -4.98 -14.69
N ALA A 166 2.98 -4.47 -14.41
CA ALA A 166 4.03 -4.29 -15.41
C ALA A 166 4.51 -5.63 -16.01
N GLN A 167 4.51 -6.70 -15.24
CA GLN A 167 4.94 -8.04 -15.67
C GLN A 167 3.77 -8.96 -16.09
N ALA A 168 2.53 -8.45 -16.12
CA ALA A 168 1.40 -9.23 -16.62
C ALA A 168 1.51 -9.44 -18.14
N GLY A 169 0.97 -10.56 -18.63
CA GLY A 169 0.89 -10.82 -20.07
C GLY A 169 0.02 -9.79 -20.82
N ASP A 170 -0.95 -9.16 -20.12
CA ASP A 170 -1.73 -8.01 -20.59
C ASP A 170 -1.81 -6.98 -19.46
N PRO A 171 -0.86 -6.02 -19.41
CA PRO A 171 -0.80 -5.02 -18.34
C PRO A 171 -2.07 -4.13 -18.25
N VAL A 172 -2.66 -3.78 -19.38
CA VAL A 172 -3.86 -2.91 -19.40
C VAL A 172 -5.05 -3.62 -18.78
N ARG A 173 -5.28 -4.86 -19.16
CA ARG A 173 -6.33 -5.70 -18.59
C ARG A 173 -6.09 -6.01 -17.12
N MET A 174 -4.83 -6.22 -16.73
CA MET A 174 -4.46 -6.46 -15.33
C MET A 174 -4.67 -5.22 -14.47
N ALA A 175 -4.31 -4.02 -14.96
CA ALA A 175 -4.57 -2.78 -14.25
C ALA A 175 -6.07 -2.56 -13.99
N LYS A 176 -6.91 -2.84 -15.01
CA LYS A 176 -8.36 -2.77 -14.83
C LYS A 176 -8.85 -3.79 -13.81
N ALA A 177 -8.37 -5.02 -13.85
CA ALA A 177 -8.76 -6.07 -12.90
C ALA A 177 -8.38 -5.69 -11.46
N PHE A 178 -7.22 -5.06 -11.24
CA PHE A 178 -6.85 -4.53 -9.93
C PHE A 178 -7.79 -3.41 -9.48
N ALA A 179 -8.14 -2.49 -10.37
CA ALA A 179 -9.10 -1.42 -10.04
C ALA A 179 -10.46 -1.99 -9.62
N ASP A 180 -10.95 -3.00 -10.36
CA ASP A 180 -12.20 -3.71 -10.03
C ASP A 180 -12.09 -4.43 -8.66
N GLY A 181 -10.94 -5.06 -8.36
CA GLY A 181 -10.67 -5.71 -7.07
C GLY A 181 -10.65 -4.73 -5.90
N VAL A 182 -10.01 -3.58 -6.06
CA VAL A 182 -10.01 -2.49 -5.07
C VAL A 182 -11.43 -1.99 -4.80
N ALA A 183 -12.20 -1.74 -5.86
CA ALA A 183 -13.58 -1.27 -5.73
C ALA A 183 -14.48 -2.31 -5.03
N ALA A 184 -14.33 -3.59 -5.37
CA ALA A 184 -15.08 -4.68 -4.75
C ALA A 184 -14.77 -4.82 -3.25
N GLY A 185 -13.47 -4.83 -2.89
CA GLY A 185 -13.06 -4.93 -1.47
C GLY A 185 -13.51 -3.73 -0.65
N ARG A 186 -13.43 -2.50 -1.20
CA ARG A 186 -13.97 -1.30 -0.53
C ARG A 186 -15.47 -1.39 -0.30
N ALA A 187 -16.23 -1.79 -1.32
CA ALA A 187 -17.68 -1.95 -1.21
C ALA A 187 -18.05 -3.04 -0.19
N ALA A 188 -17.30 -4.15 -0.13
CA ALA A 188 -17.50 -5.18 0.88
C ALA A 188 -17.28 -4.63 2.30
N TYR A 189 -16.16 -3.93 2.54
CA TYR A 189 -15.86 -3.31 3.83
C TYR A 189 -16.97 -2.35 4.29
N GLU A 190 -17.41 -1.45 3.41
CA GLU A 190 -18.47 -0.46 3.70
C GLU A 190 -19.85 -1.11 3.91
N SER A 191 -20.08 -2.28 3.33
CA SER A 191 -21.32 -3.05 3.49
C SER A 191 -21.39 -3.87 4.78
N THR A 192 -20.33 -3.87 5.58
CA THR A 192 -20.22 -4.67 6.81
C THR A 192 -20.48 -6.16 6.55
N PRO A 193 -19.46 -6.94 6.17
CA PRO A 193 -19.62 -8.37 5.87
C PRO A 193 -20.25 -9.13 7.04
N MET A 194 -20.98 -10.20 6.73
CA MET A 194 -21.51 -11.07 7.77
C MET A 194 -20.36 -11.67 8.61
N PRO A 195 -20.54 -11.80 9.93
CA PRO A 195 -19.52 -12.40 10.77
C PRO A 195 -19.31 -13.87 10.42
N GLU A 196 -18.06 -14.32 10.53
CA GLU A 196 -17.73 -15.74 10.43
C GLU A 196 -18.41 -16.52 11.57
N ARG A 197 -18.82 -17.74 11.28
CA ARG A 197 -19.47 -18.65 12.22
C ARG A 197 -18.72 -19.96 12.28
N ALA A 198 -18.62 -20.53 13.47
CA ALA A 198 -17.97 -21.82 13.69
C ALA A 198 -18.81 -23.00 13.16
N ALA A 199 -20.14 -22.84 13.04
CA ALA A 199 -21.04 -23.89 12.58
C ALA A 199 -21.90 -23.41 11.40
N ALA A 200 -22.32 -24.37 10.57
CA ALA A 200 -23.25 -24.11 9.48
C ALA A 200 -24.62 -23.68 10.03
N GLN A 201 -25.22 -22.71 9.34
CA GLN A 201 -26.61 -22.29 9.57
C GLN A 201 -27.38 -22.41 8.27
N ALA A 202 -28.51 -23.15 8.29
CA ALA A 202 -29.36 -23.28 7.11
C ALA A 202 -29.89 -21.89 6.68
N SER A 203 -29.71 -21.55 5.43
CA SER A 203 -30.21 -20.30 4.83
C SER A 203 -31.58 -20.49 4.16
N THR A 204 -31.98 -21.73 3.89
CA THR A 204 -33.24 -22.06 3.24
C THR A 204 -34.18 -22.73 4.25
N PRO A 205 -35.44 -22.30 4.36
CA PRO A 205 -36.41 -22.97 5.23
C PRO A 205 -36.55 -24.43 4.85
N THR A 206 -36.59 -25.34 5.83
CA THR A 206 -36.86 -26.75 5.60
C THR A 206 -38.36 -26.92 5.28
N VAL A 207 -38.66 -27.42 4.09
CA VAL A 207 -40.05 -27.65 3.68
C VAL A 207 -40.73 -28.61 4.63
N GLY A 208 -41.89 -28.24 5.18
CA GLY A 208 -42.69 -29.10 6.07
C GLY A 208 -42.42 -28.95 7.55
N VAL A 209 -41.46 -28.09 7.98
CA VAL A 209 -41.24 -27.74 9.40
C VAL A 209 -41.83 -26.37 9.67
N PRO A 210 -42.79 -26.24 10.60
CA PRO A 210 -43.28 -24.91 10.99
C PRO A 210 -42.18 -24.00 11.49
N PHE A 211 -42.22 -22.70 11.15
CA PHE A 211 -41.15 -21.72 11.47
C PHE A 211 -40.84 -21.57 12.97
N TRP A 212 -41.76 -21.95 13.84
CA TRP A 212 -41.58 -21.95 15.30
C TRP A 212 -40.83 -23.19 15.85
N HIS A 213 -40.41 -24.13 14.99
CA HIS A 213 -39.59 -25.27 15.35
C HIS A 213 -38.12 -25.13 14.87
N ALA A 214 -37.70 -23.96 14.43
CA ALA A 214 -36.28 -23.71 14.21
C ALA A 214 -35.55 -23.68 15.57
N PRO A 215 -34.44 -24.43 15.76
CA PRO A 215 -33.69 -24.43 17.00
C PRO A 215 -33.09 -23.08 17.35
#